data_7dba4a6dacaa433ac20fb065e307eae2
#
_entry.id   7dba4a6dacaa433ac20fb065e307eae2
#
_cell.length_a   1.000
_cell.length_b   1.000
_cell.length_c   1.000
_cell.angle_alpha   90.00
_cell.angle_beta   90.00
_cell.angle_gamma   90.00
#
_symmetry.space_group_name_H-M   'P 1'
#
loop_
_entity.id
_entity.type
_entity.pdbx_description
1 polymer ?
#
loop_
_entity_poly.entity_id
_entity_poly.type
_entity_poly.pdbx_seq_one_letter_code
_entity_poly.pdbx_strand_id
1 'polypeptide(L)'
;MNQNQNQNQNQNQNPNTIQNPETQVNKTPQMNERDFTNDILSTEKYMTDAYSVALNEASHQSLYQDILAAFNETQNQQREFYNLMFRKGWYKVEAADQQKLQQSYQQFQGYTNQLPYGNGQMQ
;
A
#
# COMPACT_ATOMS: atom_id res chain seq x y z
N MET A 1 -46.11 -2.55 16.49
CA MET A 1 -45.75 -3.25 15.24
C MET A 1 -44.32 -2.82 14.88
N ASN A 2 -43.35 -3.66 15.20
CA ASN A 2 -41.93 -3.42 14.88
C ASN A 2 -41.66 -4.00 13.51
N GLN A 3 -41.47 -3.14 12.51
CA GLN A 3 -40.88 -3.57 11.24
C GLN A 3 -39.36 -3.43 11.32
N ASN A 4 -38.71 -4.55 11.60
CA ASN A 4 -37.28 -4.75 11.39
C ASN A 4 -37.00 -4.69 9.89
N GLN A 5 -36.59 -3.55 9.38
CA GLN A 5 -35.98 -3.46 8.06
C GLN A 5 -34.52 -3.85 8.20
N ASN A 6 -34.31 -5.13 8.06
CA ASN A 6 -32.97 -5.70 7.82
C ASN A 6 -32.54 -5.27 6.40
N GLN A 7 -31.92 -4.12 6.27
CA GLN A 7 -31.24 -3.74 5.03
C GLN A 7 -29.98 -4.57 4.93
N ASN A 8 -30.14 -5.72 4.28
CA ASN A 8 -29.07 -6.54 3.75
C ASN A 8 -28.38 -5.71 2.65
N GLN A 9 -27.40 -4.89 3.02
CA GLN A 9 -26.49 -4.28 2.06
C GLN A 9 -25.57 -5.40 1.55
N ASN A 10 -26.07 -6.09 0.53
CA ASN A 10 -25.29 -6.98 -0.29
C ASN A 10 -24.30 -6.09 -1.10
N GLN A 11 -23.25 -5.63 -0.45
CA GLN A 11 -22.13 -5.00 -1.14
C GLN A 11 -21.50 -6.07 -2.00
N ASN A 12 -21.53 -5.84 -3.29
CA ASN A 12 -20.85 -6.60 -4.32
C ASN A 12 -19.33 -6.48 -4.06
N GLN A 13 -18.84 -7.24 -3.05
CA GLN A 13 -17.44 -7.22 -2.68
C GLN A 13 -16.66 -7.96 -3.77
N ASN A 14 -15.68 -7.29 -4.35
CA ASN A 14 -14.72 -7.92 -5.24
C ASN A 14 -14.13 -9.16 -4.54
N PRO A 15 -14.25 -10.38 -5.10
CA PRO A 15 -13.79 -11.61 -4.47
C PRO A 15 -12.28 -11.63 -4.18
N ASN A 16 -11.53 -10.73 -4.81
CA ASN A 16 -10.09 -10.58 -4.59
C ASN A 16 -9.74 -9.63 -3.44
N THR A 17 -10.72 -9.04 -2.77
CA THR A 17 -10.48 -8.12 -1.65
C THR A 17 -10.08 -8.88 -0.39
N ILE A 18 -8.99 -8.44 0.23
CA ILE A 18 -8.50 -8.93 1.52
C ILE A 18 -8.65 -7.79 2.52
N GLN A 19 -9.53 -7.99 3.50
CA GLN A 19 -9.86 -7.00 4.51
C GLN A 19 -10.25 -7.69 5.81
N ASN A 20 -9.73 -7.21 6.94
CA ASN A 20 -10.19 -7.62 8.26
C ASN A 20 -11.59 -7.02 8.57
N PRO A 21 -12.33 -7.59 9.54
CA PRO A 21 -13.55 -6.98 10.02
C PRO A 21 -13.32 -5.53 10.45
N GLU A 22 -14.19 -4.62 10.00
CA GLU A 22 -14.03 -3.19 10.28
C GLU A 22 -14.32 -2.88 11.74
N THR A 23 -13.35 -2.31 12.43
CA THR A 23 -13.53 -1.75 13.78
C THR A 23 -14.39 -0.49 13.67
N GLN A 24 -15.50 -0.48 14.40
CA GLN A 24 -16.43 0.63 14.38
C GLN A 24 -15.85 1.85 15.09
N VAL A 25 -16.11 3.02 14.54
CA VAL A 25 -15.73 4.32 15.10
C VAL A 25 -16.96 5.23 15.21
N ASN A 26 -16.88 6.23 16.08
CA ASN A 26 -17.96 7.21 16.21
C ASN A 26 -18.07 8.04 14.92
N LYS A 27 -19.29 8.10 14.39
CA LYS A 27 -19.61 8.90 13.19
C LYS A 27 -20.25 10.22 13.63
N THR A 28 -19.39 11.18 13.96
CA THR A 28 -19.77 12.55 14.34
C THR A 28 -18.99 13.54 13.46
N PRO A 29 -19.29 14.84 13.50
CA PRO A 29 -18.50 15.85 12.79
C PRO A 29 -17.05 15.96 13.28
N GLN A 30 -16.71 15.46 14.47
CA GLN A 30 -15.36 15.44 15.01
C GLN A 30 -14.56 14.29 14.40
N MET A 31 -13.27 14.50 14.23
CA MET A 31 -12.35 13.45 13.83
C MET A 31 -12.33 12.30 14.84
N ASN A 32 -12.32 11.08 14.34
CA ASN A 32 -12.22 9.86 15.13
C ASN A 32 -10.85 9.19 14.96
N GLU A 33 -10.65 8.06 15.64
CA GLU A 33 -9.37 7.33 15.59
C GLU A 33 -8.96 6.91 14.16
N ARG A 34 -9.93 6.54 13.33
CA ARG A 34 -9.69 6.18 11.94
C ARG A 34 -9.20 7.40 11.14
N ASP A 35 -9.84 8.54 11.33
CA ASP A 35 -9.51 9.77 10.62
C ASP A 35 -8.07 10.22 10.97
N PHE A 36 -7.72 10.23 12.28
CA PHE A 36 -6.38 10.56 12.72
C PHE A 36 -5.33 9.58 12.17
N THR A 37 -5.60 8.28 12.24
CA THR A 37 -4.66 7.26 11.76
C THR A 37 -4.47 7.36 10.24
N ASN A 38 -5.54 7.60 9.49
CA ASN A 38 -5.48 7.81 8.05
C ASN A 38 -4.69 9.07 7.67
N ASP A 39 -4.88 10.15 8.42
CA ASP A 39 -4.15 11.40 8.22
C ASP A 39 -2.63 11.20 8.46
N ILE A 40 -2.26 10.53 9.55
CA ILE A 40 -0.87 10.19 9.84
C ILE A 40 -0.28 9.33 8.72
N LEU A 41 -0.96 8.26 8.31
CA LEU A 41 -0.49 7.37 7.25
C LEU A 41 -0.28 8.13 5.93
N SER A 42 -1.20 9.00 5.56
CA SER A 42 -1.11 9.81 4.35
C SER A 42 0.05 10.80 4.42
N THR A 43 0.25 11.42 5.56
CA THR A 43 1.35 12.36 5.82
C THR A 43 2.70 11.65 5.73
N GLU A 44 2.85 10.46 6.35
CA GLU A 44 4.08 9.66 6.28
C GLU A 44 4.43 9.26 4.85
N LYS A 45 3.45 8.88 4.05
CA LYS A 45 3.65 8.58 2.62
C LYS A 45 4.12 9.80 1.84
N TYR A 46 3.54 10.95 2.11
CA TYR A 46 3.94 12.20 1.49
C TYR A 46 5.38 12.60 1.89
N MET A 47 5.73 12.46 3.16
CA MET A 47 7.06 12.76 3.67
C MET A 47 8.13 11.85 3.06
N THR A 48 7.86 10.56 2.91
CA THR A 48 8.82 9.62 2.27
C THR A 48 9.09 9.99 0.82
N ASP A 49 8.09 10.43 0.07
CA ASP A 49 8.28 10.95 -1.29
C ASP A 49 9.17 12.19 -1.31
N ALA A 50 8.95 13.13 -0.39
CA ALA A 50 9.77 14.33 -0.25
C ALA A 50 11.22 14.01 0.13
N TYR A 51 11.44 13.10 1.07
CA TYR A 51 12.79 12.66 1.45
C TYR A 51 13.50 11.93 0.31
N SER A 52 12.79 11.15 -0.50
CA SER A 52 13.36 10.49 -1.68
C SER A 52 13.93 11.52 -2.66
N VAL A 53 13.21 12.61 -2.93
CA VAL A 53 13.70 13.70 -3.77
C VAL A 53 14.91 14.39 -3.12
N ALA A 54 14.85 14.70 -1.82
CA ALA A 54 15.94 15.35 -1.10
C ALA A 54 17.23 14.49 -1.10
N LEU A 55 17.11 13.17 -0.99
CA LEU A 55 18.24 12.24 -1.09
C LEU A 55 18.95 12.31 -2.45
N ASN A 56 18.20 12.49 -3.53
CA ASN A 56 18.79 12.63 -4.86
C ASN A 56 19.58 13.92 -5.03
N GLU A 57 19.25 14.96 -4.29
CA GLU A 57 19.85 16.31 -4.40
C GLU A 57 20.93 16.59 -3.33
N ALA A 58 21.02 15.76 -2.29
CA ALA A 58 21.97 15.97 -1.19
C ALA A 58 23.42 15.79 -1.63
N SER A 59 24.18 16.86 -1.72
CA SER A 59 25.57 16.87 -2.19
C SER A 59 26.61 16.64 -1.09
N HIS A 60 26.25 16.82 0.18
CA HIS A 60 27.14 16.63 1.32
C HIS A 60 26.86 15.30 2.00
N GLN A 61 27.89 14.52 2.27
CA GLN A 61 27.76 13.18 2.85
C GLN A 61 27.01 13.18 4.19
N SER A 62 27.31 14.15 5.09
CA SER A 62 26.63 14.24 6.38
C SER A 62 25.14 14.56 6.22
N LEU A 63 24.80 15.48 5.34
CA LEU A 63 23.39 15.82 5.03
C LEU A 63 22.66 14.61 4.42
N TYR A 64 23.30 13.93 3.49
CA TYR A 64 22.74 12.70 2.88
C TYR A 64 22.44 11.66 3.95
N GLN A 65 23.37 11.41 4.88
CA GLN A 65 23.17 10.44 5.96
C GLN A 65 22.02 10.80 6.89
N ASP A 66 21.87 12.08 7.24
CA ASP A 66 20.79 12.57 8.11
C ASP A 66 19.43 12.43 7.43
N ILE A 67 19.33 12.76 6.15
CA ILE A 67 18.10 12.59 5.36
C ILE A 67 17.75 11.09 5.22
N LEU A 68 18.74 10.24 4.98
CA LEU A 68 18.54 8.80 4.88
C LEU A 68 18.02 8.20 6.18
N ALA A 69 18.55 8.64 7.33
CA ALA A 69 18.05 8.23 8.64
C ALA A 69 16.58 8.65 8.84
N ALA A 70 16.24 9.91 8.54
CA ALA A 70 14.87 10.41 8.62
C ALA A 70 13.92 9.65 7.67
N PHE A 71 14.36 9.37 6.45
CA PHE A 71 13.61 8.56 5.48
C PHE A 71 13.32 7.16 6.02
N ASN A 72 14.32 6.47 6.58
CA ASN A 72 14.16 5.13 7.11
C ASN A 72 13.19 5.10 8.31
N GLU A 73 13.30 6.05 9.23
CA GLU A 73 12.39 6.17 10.38
C GLU A 73 10.95 6.42 9.93
N THR A 74 10.75 7.35 9.02
CA THR A 74 9.43 7.69 8.47
C THR A 74 8.84 6.50 7.72
N GLN A 75 9.63 5.77 6.95
CA GLN A 75 9.19 4.58 6.22
C GLN A 75 8.78 3.44 7.16
N ASN A 76 9.53 3.22 8.24
CA ASN A 76 9.19 2.23 9.26
C ASN A 76 7.89 2.60 9.98
N GLN A 77 7.73 3.85 10.37
CA GLN A 77 6.53 4.37 11.02
C GLN A 77 5.31 4.26 10.09
N GLN A 78 5.45 4.62 8.83
CA GLN A 78 4.41 4.46 7.83
C GLN A 78 3.95 2.98 7.75
N ARG A 79 4.88 2.04 7.78
CA ARG A 79 4.58 0.62 7.75
C ARG A 79 3.80 0.16 8.98
N GLU A 80 4.11 0.69 10.15
CA GLU A 80 3.38 0.38 11.39
C GLU A 80 1.94 0.91 11.34
N PHE A 81 1.72 2.14 10.88
CA PHE A 81 0.38 2.69 10.71
C PHE A 81 -0.44 1.96 9.63
N TYR A 82 0.20 1.57 8.53
CA TYR A 82 -0.43 0.72 7.53
C TYR A 82 -0.91 -0.60 8.14
N ASN A 83 -0.06 -1.29 8.90
CA ASN A 83 -0.39 -2.54 9.56
C ASN A 83 -1.51 -2.35 10.59
N LEU A 84 -1.51 -1.25 11.33
CA LEU A 84 -2.56 -0.92 12.27
C LEU A 84 -3.91 -0.75 11.55
N MET A 85 -3.94 0.04 10.49
CA MET A 85 -5.16 0.25 9.70
C MET A 85 -5.67 -1.04 9.07
N PHE A 86 -4.77 -1.89 8.58
CA PHE A 86 -5.13 -3.18 8.03
C PHE A 86 -5.75 -4.10 9.12
N ARG A 87 -5.14 -4.20 10.30
CA ARG A 87 -5.68 -4.97 11.43
C ARG A 87 -7.05 -4.48 11.90
N LYS A 88 -7.27 -3.16 11.86
CA LYS A 88 -8.56 -2.54 12.24
C LYS A 88 -9.65 -2.68 11.17
N GLY A 89 -9.33 -3.22 10.00
CA GLY A 89 -10.24 -3.31 8.87
C GLY A 89 -10.51 -1.96 8.18
N TRP A 90 -9.69 -0.96 8.45
CA TRP A 90 -9.79 0.38 7.84
C TRP A 90 -8.99 0.51 6.53
N TYR A 91 -8.23 -0.50 6.21
CA TYR A 91 -7.46 -0.59 4.96
C TYR A 91 -7.68 -1.96 4.33
N LYS A 92 -7.96 -1.97 3.06
CA LYS A 92 -8.09 -3.20 2.27
C LYS A 92 -6.99 -3.30 1.23
N VAL A 93 -6.65 -4.52 0.87
CA VAL A 93 -5.78 -4.82 -0.27
C VAL A 93 -6.54 -5.72 -1.24
N GLU A 94 -6.16 -5.70 -2.49
CA GLU A 94 -6.72 -6.59 -3.50
C GLU A 94 -5.64 -7.56 -3.96
N ALA A 95 -5.96 -8.85 -3.95
CA ALA A 95 -5.10 -9.85 -4.54
C ALA A 95 -5.00 -9.61 -6.05
N ALA A 96 -3.82 -9.80 -6.62
CA ALA A 96 -3.62 -9.68 -8.05
C ALA A 96 -4.46 -10.74 -8.79
N ASP A 97 -5.06 -10.33 -9.90
CA ASP A 97 -5.81 -11.21 -10.78
C ASP A 97 -4.89 -12.27 -11.39
N GLN A 98 -5.20 -13.56 -11.17
CA GLN A 98 -4.37 -14.67 -11.63
C GLN A 98 -4.22 -14.71 -13.16
N GLN A 99 -5.27 -14.35 -13.88
CA GLN A 99 -5.25 -14.33 -15.34
C GLN A 99 -4.30 -13.22 -15.85
N LYS A 100 -4.34 -12.03 -15.22
CA LYS A 100 -3.42 -10.94 -15.56
C LYS A 100 -1.97 -11.28 -15.22
N LEU A 101 -1.74 -11.96 -14.09
CA LEU A 101 -0.41 -12.45 -13.73
C LEU A 101 0.13 -13.43 -14.78
N GLN A 102 -0.71 -14.38 -15.19
CA GLN A 102 -0.34 -15.36 -16.22
C GLN A 102 -0.05 -14.71 -17.58
N GLN A 103 -0.86 -13.74 -17.98
CA GLN A 103 -0.64 -12.98 -19.21
C GLN A 103 0.67 -12.20 -19.18
N SER A 104 0.94 -11.52 -18.07
CA SER A 104 2.20 -10.78 -17.88
C SER A 104 3.41 -11.71 -17.90
N TYR A 105 3.32 -12.84 -17.23
CA TYR A 105 4.37 -13.86 -17.23
C TYR A 105 4.67 -14.34 -18.65
N GLN A 106 3.64 -14.70 -19.42
CA GLN A 106 3.80 -15.16 -20.82
C GLN A 106 4.41 -14.06 -21.71
N GLN A 107 3.98 -12.81 -21.53
CA GLN A 107 4.51 -11.68 -22.27
C GLN A 107 6.00 -11.51 -22.02
N PHE A 108 6.43 -11.44 -20.75
CA PHE A 108 7.82 -11.28 -20.40
C PHE A 108 8.67 -12.50 -20.75
N GLN A 109 8.11 -13.69 -20.64
CA GLN A 109 8.77 -14.91 -21.10
C GLN A 109 9.06 -14.85 -22.61
N GLY A 110 8.11 -14.32 -23.41
CA GLY A 110 8.32 -14.08 -24.84
C GLY A 110 9.47 -13.12 -25.13
N TYR A 111 9.70 -12.13 -24.29
CA TYR A 111 10.78 -11.16 -24.45
C TYR A 111 12.19 -11.77 -24.21
N THR A 112 12.29 -12.90 -23.52
CA THR A 112 13.58 -13.59 -23.32
C THR A 112 14.23 -13.99 -24.62
N ASN A 113 13.44 -14.28 -25.67
CA ASN A 113 13.93 -14.60 -26.99
C ASN A 113 14.60 -13.41 -27.71
N GLN A 114 14.38 -12.18 -27.23
CA GLN A 114 14.96 -10.95 -27.79
C GLN A 114 16.27 -10.58 -27.09
N LEU A 115 16.61 -11.25 -26.01
CA LEU A 115 17.85 -11.01 -25.27
C LEU A 115 19.03 -11.67 -25.99
N PRO A 116 20.20 -11.01 -26.08
CA PRO A 116 21.36 -11.53 -26.78
C PRO A 116 21.92 -12.84 -26.19
N TYR A 117 21.53 -13.18 -24.96
CA TYR A 117 21.89 -14.41 -24.25
C TYR A 117 20.70 -15.36 -24.03
N GLY A 118 19.61 -15.19 -24.80
CA GLY A 118 18.45 -16.08 -24.76
C GLY A 118 18.85 -17.50 -25.15
N ASN A 119 18.49 -18.49 -24.33
CA ASN A 119 18.72 -19.92 -24.48
C ASN A 119 20.09 -20.48 -24.00
N GLY A 120 20.67 -19.91 -22.93
CA GLY A 120 21.69 -20.66 -22.15
C GLY A 120 22.99 -20.99 -22.86
N GLN A 121 23.30 -20.35 -23.97
CA GLN A 121 24.61 -20.46 -24.62
C GLN A 121 25.48 -19.27 -24.18
N MET A 122 26.04 -19.39 -22.99
CA MET A 122 27.28 -18.69 -22.70
C MET A 122 28.38 -19.46 -23.39
N GLN A 123 28.89 -18.92 -24.47
CA GLN A 123 30.16 -19.29 -25.00
C GLN A 123 31.23 -18.53 -24.27
#